data_3eb417d9dc582820f916da7fb0b92550
#
_entry.id   3eb417d9dc582820f916da7fb0b92550
#
_cell.length_a   1.000
_cell.length_b   1.000
_cell.length_c   1.000
_cell.angle_alpha   90.00
_cell.angle_beta   90.00
_cell.angle_gamma   90.00
#
_symmetry.space_group_name_H-M   'P 1'
#
loop_
_entity.id
_entity.type
_entity.pdbx_description
1 polymer ?
#
loop_
_entity_poly.entity_id
_entity_poly.type
_entity_poly.pdbx_seq_one_letter_code
_entity_poly.pdbx_strand_id
1 'polypeptide(L)'
;MPLSASDDGYYGPPDDNYMPVFDSGPDDVRVSAPASAPTPVVDKRPLPPAVPLDPLGFKGDWPALAVDLPLKGISYQLAFNSELMALEGNTLKLNVPVPQYAEASQVAKLKSALAEKLGQHVDVQVEVGPARRTAAAHDAAMRAQRQREAEREIGADPFVQSLIREFGASIVPGSIRPISSSTSISPDAGPNGASSVH
;
A
#
# COMPACT_ATOMS: atom_id res chain seq x y z
N MET A 1 -46.72 36.27 -55.93
CA MET A 1 -47.77 35.29 -56.14
C MET A 1 -47.26 34.20 -57.03
N PRO A 2 -47.45 32.90 -56.80
CA PRO A 2 -48.08 32.15 -55.70
C PRO A 2 -47.06 31.21 -54.98
N LEU A 3 -47.27 30.84 -53.74
CA LEU A 3 -47.99 29.74 -53.15
C LEU A 3 -47.39 28.33 -53.31
N SER A 4 -47.03 27.82 -52.13
CA SER A 4 -47.33 26.48 -51.65
C SER A 4 -46.60 25.30 -52.22
N ALA A 5 -45.93 24.60 -51.35
CA ALA A 5 -46.26 23.20 -51.11
C ALA A 5 -45.58 22.74 -49.80
N SER A 6 -46.43 22.34 -48.88
CA SER A 6 -46.11 21.53 -47.73
C SER A 6 -45.49 20.23 -48.20
N ASP A 7 -44.37 19.84 -47.65
CA ASP A 7 -43.89 18.46 -47.71
C ASP A 7 -43.83 17.91 -46.31
N ASP A 8 -44.88 17.13 -46.00
CA ASP A 8 -45.00 16.33 -44.80
C ASP A 8 -43.96 15.20 -44.85
N GLY A 9 -42.79 15.48 -44.25
CA GLY A 9 -41.81 14.46 -44.01
C GLY A 9 -42.30 13.49 -42.93
N TYR A 10 -42.79 12.35 -43.37
CA TYR A 10 -43.13 11.19 -42.58
C TYR A 10 -41.95 10.72 -41.74
N TYR A 11 -42.00 10.99 -40.44
CA TYR A 11 -41.09 10.40 -39.42
C TYR A 11 -41.58 8.97 -39.14
N GLY A 12 -40.93 7.99 -39.79
CA GLY A 12 -41.07 6.59 -39.40
C GLY A 12 -40.26 6.35 -38.12
N PRO A 13 -40.79 5.53 -37.18
CA PRO A 13 -40.02 5.15 -35.99
C PRO A 13 -38.78 4.36 -36.35
N PRO A 14 -37.68 4.51 -35.60
CA PRO A 14 -36.48 3.69 -35.83
C PRO A 14 -36.78 2.22 -35.54
N ASP A 15 -36.40 1.36 -36.48
CA ASP A 15 -36.46 -0.08 -36.33
C ASP A 15 -35.47 -0.52 -35.21
N ASP A 16 -36.02 -0.69 -34.02
CA ASP A 16 -35.35 -1.38 -32.91
C ASP A 16 -35.38 -2.89 -33.16
N ASN A 17 -34.61 -3.36 -34.11
CA ASN A 17 -34.41 -4.80 -34.22
C ASN A 17 -33.02 -5.18 -34.76
N TYR A 18 -31.98 -4.66 -34.14
CA TYR A 18 -30.65 -5.20 -34.34
C TYR A 18 -30.19 -5.93 -33.08
N MET A 19 -30.71 -7.13 -32.88
CA MET A 19 -30.09 -8.11 -32.00
C MET A 19 -28.86 -8.67 -32.69
N PRO A 20 -27.64 -8.48 -32.17
CA PRO A 20 -26.52 -9.26 -32.67
C PRO A 20 -26.74 -10.72 -32.32
N VAL A 21 -26.95 -11.54 -33.31
CA VAL A 21 -26.94 -13.00 -33.20
C VAL A 21 -25.51 -13.38 -32.80
N PHE A 22 -25.30 -13.76 -31.55
CA PHE A 22 -24.10 -14.46 -31.15
C PHE A 22 -24.16 -15.85 -31.80
N ASP A 23 -23.46 -16.00 -32.88
CA ASP A 23 -23.16 -17.31 -33.46
C ASP A 23 -22.28 -18.08 -32.49
N SER A 24 -22.92 -18.99 -31.77
CA SER A 24 -22.23 -19.93 -30.86
C SER A 24 -21.63 -21.05 -31.66
N GLY A 25 -20.55 -20.78 -32.40
CA GLY A 25 -19.71 -21.81 -32.94
C GLY A 25 -18.94 -22.51 -31.83
N PRO A 26 -18.84 -23.85 -31.83
CA PRO A 26 -18.09 -24.59 -30.85
C PRO A 26 -16.61 -24.62 -31.24
N ASP A 27 -15.86 -23.55 -30.98
CA ASP A 27 -14.42 -23.63 -31.08
C ASP A 27 -13.72 -22.56 -30.23
N ASP A 28 -12.89 -23.07 -29.31
CA ASP A 28 -11.82 -22.36 -28.61
C ASP A 28 -12.21 -21.18 -27.72
N VAL A 29 -12.93 -21.45 -26.63
CA VAL A 29 -12.76 -20.63 -25.44
C VAL A 29 -11.39 -20.96 -24.86
N ARG A 30 -10.35 -20.39 -25.46
CA ARG A 30 -9.09 -20.20 -24.77
C ARG A 30 -9.37 -19.25 -23.62
N VAL A 31 -9.71 -19.82 -22.47
CA VAL A 31 -9.71 -19.10 -21.20
C VAL A 31 -8.27 -18.62 -21.04
N SER A 32 -8.03 -17.37 -21.44
CA SER A 32 -6.80 -16.68 -21.04
C SER A 32 -6.80 -16.70 -19.54
N ALA A 33 -6.01 -17.58 -18.97
CA ALA A 33 -5.74 -17.57 -17.55
C ALA A 33 -5.37 -16.14 -17.19
N PRO A 34 -5.95 -15.56 -16.13
CA PRO A 34 -5.56 -14.24 -15.70
C PRO A 34 -4.04 -14.24 -15.56
N ALA A 35 -3.38 -13.35 -16.29
CA ALA A 35 -1.94 -13.20 -16.22
C ALA A 35 -1.58 -13.11 -14.74
N SER A 36 -0.86 -14.11 -14.26
CA SER A 36 -0.39 -14.16 -12.88
C SER A 36 0.30 -12.84 -12.63
N ALA A 37 -0.25 -12.03 -11.73
CA ALA A 37 0.41 -10.81 -11.30
C ALA A 37 1.86 -11.19 -10.95
N PRO A 38 2.87 -10.42 -11.40
CA PRO A 38 4.25 -10.74 -11.14
C PRO A 38 4.40 -10.89 -9.63
N THR A 39 4.67 -12.09 -9.18
CA THR A 39 5.02 -12.35 -7.78
C THR A 39 6.20 -11.45 -7.47
N PRO A 40 6.15 -10.62 -6.43
CA PRO A 40 7.29 -9.81 -6.06
C PRO A 40 8.48 -10.74 -5.84
N VAL A 41 9.51 -10.57 -6.66
CA VAL A 41 10.75 -11.33 -6.51
C VAL A 41 11.37 -10.88 -5.19
N VAL A 42 11.12 -11.66 -4.15
CA VAL A 42 11.76 -11.44 -2.85
C VAL A 42 13.23 -11.78 -3.03
N ASP A 43 14.05 -10.77 -3.12
CA ASP A 43 15.50 -10.93 -3.15
C ASP A 43 15.96 -11.57 -1.83
N LYS A 44 16.31 -12.85 -1.91
CA LYS A 44 16.72 -13.68 -0.74
C LYS A 44 18.15 -13.42 -0.29
N ARG A 45 18.87 -12.52 -0.96
CA ARG A 45 20.23 -12.17 -0.52
C ARG A 45 20.16 -11.50 0.86
N PRO A 46 21.17 -11.71 1.73
CA PRO A 46 21.21 -11.05 3.02
C PRO A 46 21.13 -9.54 2.85
N LEU A 47 20.37 -8.88 3.71
CA LEU A 47 20.28 -7.42 3.70
C LEU A 47 21.64 -6.82 4.08
N PRO A 48 22.03 -5.70 3.47
CA PRO A 48 23.24 -5.00 3.90
C PRO A 48 23.14 -4.62 5.38
N PRO A 49 24.27 -4.49 6.09
CA PRO A 49 24.26 -4.09 7.50
C PRO A 49 23.59 -2.71 7.67
N ALA A 50 22.89 -2.52 8.78
CA ALA A 50 22.31 -1.23 9.11
C ALA A 50 23.44 -0.23 9.41
N VAL A 51 23.33 0.97 8.86
CA VAL A 51 24.21 2.09 9.22
C VAL A 51 23.65 2.73 10.49
N PRO A 52 24.40 2.78 11.61
CA PRO A 52 23.92 3.36 12.84
C PRO A 52 23.79 4.89 12.71
N LEU A 53 22.73 5.44 13.29
CA LEU A 53 22.45 6.88 13.34
C LEU A 53 22.79 7.51 14.71
N ASP A 54 23.43 6.76 15.60
CA ASP A 54 23.86 7.25 16.91
C ASP A 54 24.66 8.56 16.86
N PRO A 55 25.56 8.78 15.88
CA PRO A 55 26.27 10.05 15.75
C PRO A 55 25.36 11.27 15.53
N LEU A 56 24.18 11.04 14.98
CA LEU A 56 23.15 12.07 14.80
C LEU A 56 22.15 12.16 15.97
N GLY A 57 22.39 11.40 17.07
CA GLY A 57 21.55 11.39 18.24
C GLY A 57 20.25 10.59 18.09
N PHE A 58 20.13 9.78 17.05
CA PHE A 58 18.97 8.91 16.84
C PHE A 58 19.33 7.44 17.13
N LYS A 59 18.65 6.86 18.12
CA LYS A 59 18.80 5.45 18.44
C LYS A 59 17.92 4.59 17.55
N GLY A 60 18.44 4.15 16.43
CA GLY A 60 17.70 3.33 15.49
C GLY A 60 18.37 3.31 14.12
N ASP A 61 17.71 2.68 13.18
CA ASP A 61 18.14 2.62 11.79
C ASP A 61 17.36 3.61 10.91
N TRP A 62 17.79 3.77 9.66
CA TRP A 62 17.18 4.67 8.71
C TRP A 62 15.68 4.40 8.47
N PRO A 63 15.21 3.15 8.28
CA PRO A 63 13.79 2.85 8.15
C PRO A 63 12.93 3.41 9.27
N ALA A 64 13.38 3.31 10.50
CA ALA A 64 12.65 3.82 11.66
C ALA A 64 12.60 5.35 11.68
N LEU A 65 13.72 6.02 11.37
CA LEU A 65 13.76 7.48 11.27
C LEU A 65 12.89 7.99 10.13
N ALA A 66 12.96 7.35 8.95
CA ALA A 66 12.22 7.76 7.76
C ALA A 66 10.69 7.80 7.95
N VAL A 67 10.15 6.88 8.74
CA VAL A 67 8.71 6.83 9.08
C VAL A 67 8.31 7.92 10.06
N ASP A 68 9.23 8.32 10.93
CA ASP A 68 8.97 9.29 12.01
C ASP A 68 9.17 10.76 11.57
N LEU A 69 9.57 10.98 10.31
CA LEU A 69 9.73 12.32 9.76
C LEU A 69 8.38 12.95 9.38
N PRO A 70 8.17 14.26 9.66
CA PRO A 70 6.94 14.98 9.33
C PRO A 70 6.84 15.33 7.84
N LEU A 71 7.03 14.34 6.97
CA LEU A 71 7.02 14.49 5.51
C LEU A 71 5.68 14.07 4.92
N LYS A 72 5.35 14.61 3.74
CA LYS A 72 4.14 14.27 2.99
C LYS A 72 4.43 14.20 1.49
N GLY A 73 3.59 13.43 0.76
CA GLY A 73 3.70 13.32 -0.69
C GLY A 73 5.02 12.71 -1.16
N ILE A 74 5.63 13.29 -2.19
CA ILE A 74 6.85 12.75 -2.82
C ILE A 74 8.05 12.79 -1.87
N SER A 75 8.17 13.79 -1.00
CA SER A 75 9.24 13.86 0.00
C SER A 75 9.16 12.71 1.01
N TYR A 76 7.94 12.30 1.40
CA TYR A 76 7.73 11.10 2.21
C TYR A 76 8.13 9.86 1.43
N GLN A 77 7.73 9.74 0.16
CA GLN A 77 8.11 8.61 -0.68
C GLN A 77 9.63 8.52 -0.88
N LEU A 78 10.33 9.66 -0.99
CA LEU A 78 11.79 9.68 -0.99
C LEU A 78 12.35 9.04 0.28
N ALA A 79 11.96 9.46 1.47
CA ALA A 79 12.44 8.90 2.74
C ALA A 79 12.05 7.42 2.89
N PHE A 80 10.78 7.10 2.58
CA PHE A 80 10.20 5.76 2.76
C PHE A 80 10.81 4.69 1.85
N ASN A 81 11.22 5.07 0.63
CA ASN A 81 11.80 4.17 -0.35
C ASN A 81 13.32 4.30 -0.49
N SER A 82 13.97 5.12 0.32
CA SER A 82 15.44 5.24 0.31
C SER A 82 16.10 4.27 1.27
N GLU A 83 17.34 3.93 0.94
CA GLU A 83 18.26 3.16 1.78
C GLU A 83 19.45 4.02 2.18
N LEU A 84 19.81 4.00 3.45
CA LEU A 84 21.01 4.66 3.94
C LEU A 84 22.22 3.78 3.65
N MET A 85 23.08 4.29 2.77
CA MET A 85 24.31 3.60 2.37
C MET A 85 25.47 3.93 3.29
N ALA A 86 25.59 5.18 3.71
CA ALA A 86 26.65 5.65 4.59
C ALA A 86 26.23 6.93 5.33
N LEU A 87 26.86 7.12 6.49
CA LEU A 87 26.80 8.37 7.25
C LEU A 87 28.25 8.90 7.36
N GLU A 88 28.49 10.07 6.77
CA GLU A 88 29.80 10.73 6.80
C GLU A 88 29.68 12.07 7.57
N GLY A 89 30.05 12.05 8.83
CA GLY A 89 29.81 13.19 9.71
C GLY A 89 28.32 13.51 9.83
N ASN A 90 27.89 14.64 9.28
CA ASN A 90 26.47 15.06 9.22
C ASN A 90 25.85 14.82 7.85
N THR A 91 26.48 14.12 6.93
CA THR A 91 26.00 13.86 5.58
C THR A 91 25.46 12.44 5.46
N LEU A 92 24.17 12.31 5.15
CA LEU A 92 23.50 11.05 4.84
C LEU A 92 23.63 10.75 3.35
N LYS A 93 24.18 9.60 2.99
CA LYS A 93 24.19 9.11 1.61
C LYS A 93 23.05 8.11 1.43
N LEU A 94 22.09 8.47 0.63
CA LEU A 94 20.86 7.69 0.39
C LEU A 94 20.82 7.17 -1.04
N ASN A 95 20.46 5.91 -1.21
CA ASN A 95 20.08 5.36 -2.51
C ASN A 95 18.57 5.31 -2.66
N VAL A 96 18.08 5.63 -3.86
CA VAL A 96 16.66 5.57 -4.22
C VAL A 96 16.47 4.79 -5.52
N PRO A 97 15.43 3.94 -5.62
CA PRO A 97 15.20 3.13 -6.82
C PRO A 97 14.63 3.92 -8.00
N VAL A 98 14.10 5.12 -7.72
CA VAL A 98 13.38 5.94 -8.71
C VAL A 98 14.00 7.34 -8.76
N PRO A 99 14.41 7.81 -9.96
CA PRO A 99 15.07 9.11 -10.11
C PRO A 99 14.17 10.30 -9.73
N GLN A 100 12.84 10.17 -9.82
CA GLN A 100 11.90 11.21 -9.40
C GLN A 100 12.01 11.58 -7.92
N TYR A 101 12.50 10.66 -7.07
CA TYR A 101 12.71 10.92 -5.66
C TYR A 101 13.98 11.76 -5.41
N ALA A 102 14.94 11.74 -6.34
CA ALA A 102 16.20 12.47 -6.23
C ALA A 102 16.11 13.96 -6.62
N GLU A 103 14.91 14.48 -6.85
CA GLU A 103 14.72 15.90 -7.17
C GLU A 103 15.19 16.81 -6.04
N ALA A 104 15.91 17.88 -6.38
CA ALA A 104 16.48 18.83 -5.43
C ALA A 104 15.44 19.42 -4.46
N SER A 105 14.22 19.66 -4.93
CA SER A 105 13.10 20.18 -4.14
C SER A 105 12.67 19.20 -3.04
N GLN A 106 12.68 17.90 -3.33
CA GLN A 106 12.31 16.86 -2.38
C GLN A 106 13.45 16.62 -1.38
N VAL A 107 14.69 16.63 -1.86
CA VAL A 107 15.88 16.53 -1.02
C VAL A 107 15.95 17.70 -0.03
N ALA A 108 15.63 18.93 -0.47
CA ALA A 108 15.60 20.10 0.41
C ALA A 108 14.56 19.95 1.54
N LYS A 109 13.37 19.45 1.22
CA LYS A 109 12.33 19.17 2.23
C LYS A 109 12.77 18.08 3.21
N LEU A 110 13.42 17.05 2.71
CA LEU A 110 13.97 15.98 3.56
C LEU A 110 15.04 16.52 4.51
N LYS A 111 15.97 17.36 4.03
CA LYS A 111 16.99 18.04 4.86
C LYS A 111 16.33 18.86 5.97
N SER A 112 15.31 19.65 5.64
CA SER A 112 14.60 20.48 6.62
C SER A 112 13.91 19.63 7.69
N ALA A 113 13.23 18.56 7.29
CA ALA A 113 12.56 17.66 8.22
C ALA A 113 13.56 16.91 9.13
N LEU A 114 14.71 16.51 8.59
CA LEU A 114 15.80 15.89 9.37
C LEU A 114 16.38 16.85 10.38
N ALA A 115 16.64 18.10 9.95
CA ALA A 115 17.16 19.13 10.86
C ALA A 115 16.20 19.46 12.00
N GLU A 116 14.90 19.51 11.71
CA GLU A 116 13.84 19.70 12.70
C GLU A 116 13.76 18.52 13.68
N LYS A 117 13.80 17.28 13.16
CA LYS A 117 13.67 16.06 13.98
C LYS A 117 14.90 15.79 14.84
N LEU A 118 16.08 16.01 14.30
CA LEU A 118 17.36 15.72 14.98
C LEU A 118 17.91 16.92 15.77
N GLY A 119 17.34 18.10 15.59
CA GLY A 119 17.79 19.33 16.24
C GLY A 119 19.17 19.83 15.78
N GLN A 120 19.66 19.31 14.65
CA GLN A 120 20.97 19.68 14.10
C GLN A 120 20.95 19.71 12.57
N HIS A 121 21.89 20.45 12.00
CA HIS A 121 22.02 20.54 10.56
C HIS A 121 22.54 19.22 9.98
N VAL A 122 21.78 18.66 9.04
CA VAL A 122 22.10 17.39 8.37
C VAL A 122 22.08 17.62 6.87
N ASP A 123 23.13 17.17 6.19
CA ASP A 123 23.19 17.14 4.74
C ASP A 123 22.70 15.79 4.20
N VAL A 124 22.13 15.83 3.00
CA VAL A 124 21.62 14.63 2.32
C VAL A 124 22.14 14.62 0.89
N GLN A 125 22.77 13.53 0.53
CA GLN A 125 23.13 13.20 -0.84
C GLN A 125 22.29 12.01 -1.29
N VAL A 126 21.62 12.15 -2.43
CA VAL A 126 20.74 11.12 -2.97
C VAL A 126 21.30 10.63 -4.30
N GLU A 127 21.48 9.34 -4.41
CA GLU A 127 21.90 8.66 -5.64
C GLU A 127 20.80 7.72 -6.11
N VAL A 128 20.68 7.56 -7.44
CA VAL A 128 19.76 6.59 -8.02
C VAL A 128 20.45 5.24 -8.08
N GLY A 129 19.91 4.27 -7.36
CA GLY A 129 20.49 2.94 -7.28
C GLY A 129 19.59 1.96 -6.53
N PRO A 130 20.00 0.70 -6.42
CA PRO A 130 19.24 -0.29 -5.69
C PRO A 130 19.10 0.09 -4.22
N ALA A 131 17.88 0.02 -3.70
CA ALA A 131 17.57 0.26 -2.30
C ALA A 131 16.81 -0.96 -1.74
N ARG A 132 17.38 -1.63 -0.74
CA ARG A 132 16.84 -2.88 -0.18
C ARG A 132 16.41 -2.72 1.28
N ARG A 133 17.21 -2.02 2.08
CA ARG A 133 16.90 -1.73 3.48
C ARG A 133 16.14 -0.39 3.58
N THR A 134 14.94 -0.40 3.08
CA THR A 134 14.03 0.76 3.08
C THR A 134 12.94 0.61 4.13
N ALA A 135 12.30 1.72 4.52
CA ALA A 135 11.11 1.68 5.36
C ALA A 135 9.96 0.93 4.65
N ALA A 136 9.84 1.06 3.33
CA ALA A 136 8.88 0.33 2.53
C ALA A 136 9.07 -1.20 2.62
N ALA A 137 10.31 -1.67 2.50
CA ALA A 137 10.63 -3.09 2.62
C ALA A 137 10.36 -3.62 4.03
N HIS A 138 10.70 -2.85 5.06
CA HIS A 138 10.42 -3.19 6.45
C HIS A 138 8.90 -3.29 6.70
N ASP A 139 8.13 -2.31 6.27
CA ASP A 139 6.67 -2.31 6.41
C ASP A 139 6.01 -3.46 5.63
N ALA A 140 6.49 -3.75 4.43
CA ALA A 140 6.03 -4.91 3.65
C ALA A 140 6.33 -6.24 4.37
N ALA A 141 7.50 -6.39 4.98
CA ALA A 141 7.86 -7.57 5.75
C ALA A 141 6.97 -7.72 6.99
N MET A 142 6.71 -6.64 7.71
CA MET A 142 5.81 -6.63 8.88
C MET A 142 4.37 -6.98 8.49
N ARG A 143 3.87 -6.47 7.37
CA ARG A 143 2.55 -6.84 6.85
C ARG A 143 2.48 -8.32 6.47
N ALA A 144 3.50 -8.81 5.78
CA ALA A 144 3.58 -10.22 5.40
C ALA A 144 3.66 -11.15 6.63
N GLN A 145 4.36 -10.73 7.68
CA GLN A 145 4.42 -11.48 8.94
C GLN A 145 3.05 -11.56 9.61
N ARG A 146 2.37 -10.41 9.78
CA ARG A 146 1.01 -10.37 10.34
C ARG A 146 0.02 -11.20 9.54
N GLN A 147 0.15 -11.18 8.22
CA GLN A 147 -0.69 -12.00 7.35
C GLN A 147 -0.49 -13.50 7.60
N ARG A 148 0.77 -13.96 7.65
CA ARG A 148 1.09 -15.36 7.93
C ARG A 148 0.65 -15.79 9.33
N GLU A 149 0.74 -14.89 10.30
CA GLU A 149 0.31 -15.14 11.67
C GLU A 149 -1.21 -15.30 11.75
N ALA A 150 -1.96 -14.41 11.13
CA ALA A 150 -3.42 -14.52 11.02
C ALA A 150 -3.86 -15.80 10.28
N GLU A 151 -3.20 -16.15 9.18
CA GLU A 151 -3.49 -17.39 8.45
C GLU A 151 -3.22 -18.63 9.30
N ARG A 152 -2.12 -18.64 10.06
CA ARG A 152 -1.79 -19.73 10.97
C ARG A 152 -2.78 -19.84 12.13
N GLU A 153 -3.16 -18.70 12.72
CA GLU A 153 -4.10 -18.63 13.85
C GLU A 153 -5.47 -19.16 13.43
N ILE A 154 -6.01 -18.69 12.31
CA ILE A 154 -7.29 -19.15 11.77
C ILE A 154 -7.21 -20.63 11.37
N GLY A 155 -6.11 -21.04 10.75
CA GLY A 155 -5.90 -22.45 10.38
C GLY A 155 -5.80 -23.41 11.58
N ALA A 156 -5.39 -22.92 12.73
CA ALA A 156 -5.30 -23.68 13.97
C ALA A 156 -6.57 -23.57 14.85
N ASP A 157 -7.53 -22.72 14.50
CA ASP A 157 -8.75 -22.53 15.27
C ASP A 157 -9.61 -23.81 15.29
N PRO A 158 -10.02 -24.32 16.48
CA PRO A 158 -10.78 -25.56 16.61
C PRO A 158 -12.13 -25.53 15.87
N PHE A 159 -12.80 -24.38 15.82
CA PHE A 159 -14.06 -24.24 15.11
C PHE A 159 -13.86 -24.33 13.60
N VAL A 160 -12.85 -23.65 13.06
CA VAL A 160 -12.49 -23.75 11.64
C VAL A 160 -12.11 -25.19 11.28
N GLN A 161 -11.35 -25.87 12.13
CA GLN A 161 -10.97 -27.26 11.96
C GLN A 161 -12.19 -28.20 11.96
N SER A 162 -13.20 -27.93 12.78
CA SER A 162 -14.45 -28.67 12.78
C SER A 162 -15.22 -28.48 11.47
N LEU A 163 -15.33 -27.25 11.01
CA LEU A 163 -15.98 -26.95 9.72
C LEU A 163 -15.31 -27.67 8.55
N ILE A 164 -13.97 -27.67 8.52
CA ILE A 164 -13.22 -28.38 7.48
C ILE A 164 -13.50 -29.89 7.53
N ARG A 165 -13.50 -30.47 8.71
CA ARG A 165 -13.65 -31.91 8.90
C ARG A 165 -15.08 -32.41 8.69
N GLU A 166 -16.08 -31.66 9.18
CA GLU A 166 -17.49 -32.11 9.18
C GLU A 166 -18.21 -31.71 7.90
N PHE A 167 -17.87 -30.61 7.32
CA PHE A 167 -18.55 -30.03 6.15
C PHE A 167 -17.70 -30.05 4.87
N GLY A 168 -16.46 -30.50 4.94
CA GLY A 168 -15.54 -30.43 3.79
C GLY A 168 -15.20 -29.01 3.36
N ALA A 169 -15.32 -28.06 4.27
CA ALA A 169 -14.99 -26.66 3.99
C ALA A 169 -13.49 -26.49 3.68
N SER A 170 -13.14 -25.40 3.01
CA SER A 170 -11.74 -25.07 2.76
C SER A 170 -11.53 -23.57 2.96
N ILE A 171 -10.36 -23.20 3.47
CA ILE A 171 -9.95 -21.79 3.55
C ILE A 171 -9.57 -21.32 2.15
N VAL A 172 -10.23 -20.28 1.66
CA VAL A 172 -9.91 -19.69 0.37
C VAL A 172 -8.58 -18.90 0.50
N PRO A 173 -7.55 -19.20 -0.30
CA PRO A 173 -6.29 -18.48 -0.25
C PRO A 173 -6.49 -16.98 -0.45
N GLY A 174 -5.86 -16.15 0.41
CA GLY A 174 -5.96 -14.70 0.35
C GLY A 174 -7.26 -14.09 0.89
N SER A 175 -8.21 -14.88 1.40
CA SER A 175 -9.44 -14.36 2.04
C SER A 175 -9.21 -13.86 3.45
N ILE A 176 -8.21 -14.38 4.14
CA ILE A 176 -7.86 -13.96 5.49
C ILE A 176 -7.15 -12.61 5.43
N ARG A 177 -7.61 -11.67 6.23
CA ARG A 177 -6.97 -10.37 6.41
C ARG A 177 -6.78 -10.09 7.88
N PRO A 178 -5.57 -9.74 8.34
CA PRO A 178 -5.35 -9.37 9.72
C PRO A 178 -6.14 -8.10 10.04
N ILE A 179 -6.84 -8.10 11.17
CA ILE A 179 -7.52 -6.92 11.66
C ILE A 179 -6.44 -5.98 12.22
N SER A 180 -6.34 -4.78 11.65
CA SER A 180 -5.51 -3.73 12.23
C SER A 180 -6.16 -3.32 13.57
N SER A 181 -5.50 -3.57 14.67
CA SER A 181 -5.95 -3.23 16.03
C SER A 181 -5.92 -1.72 16.31
N SER A 182 -6.44 -0.91 15.39
CA SER A 182 -6.61 0.53 15.58
C SER A 182 -8.03 0.93 15.98
N THR A 183 -8.86 -0.06 16.35
CA THR A 183 -10.11 0.25 17.04
C THR A 183 -9.92 -0.12 18.50
N SER A 184 -9.38 0.79 19.28
CA SER A 184 -9.65 0.83 20.71
C SER A 184 -11.17 1.01 20.84
N ILE A 185 -11.86 -0.10 21.00
CA ILE A 185 -13.20 -0.10 21.57
C ILE A 185 -13.01 0.46 22.96
N SER A 186 -13.32 1.73 23.13
CA SER A 186 -13.53 2.29 24.45
C SER A 186 -14.75 1.56 25.02
N PRO A 187 -14.61 0.77 26.08
CA PRO A 187 -15.75 0.28 26.80
C PRO A 187 -16.14 1.40 27.74
N ASP A 188 -16.98 2.28 27.30
CA ASP A 188 -17.83 3.01 28.22
C ASP A 188 -18.88 3.85 27.52
N ALA A 189 -20.06 3.62 27.94
CA ALA A 189 -20.98 4.56 28.53
C ALA A 189 -22.14 3.73 29.07
N GLY A 190 -21.94 3.24 30.28
CA GLY A 190 -23.04 2.80 31.09
C GLY A 190 -24.01 3.97 31.33
N PRO A 191 -25.33 3.76 31.23
CA PRO A 191 -26.30 4.80 31.52
C PRO A 191 -26.38 4.98 33.04
N ASN A 192 -25.81 6.04 33.55
CA ASN A 192 -26.11 6.50 34.92
C ASN A 192 -27.42 7.29 34.87
N GLY A 193 -28.51 6.53 34.96
CA GLY A 193 -29.76 7.06 35.47
C GLY A 193 -29.74 6.96 36.97
N ALA A 194 -29.75 8.08 37.64
CA ALA A 194 -30.15 8.15 39.05
C ALA A 194 -30.92 9.42 39.25
N SER A 195 -32.22 9.24 39.32
CA SER A 195 -33.17 10.13 40.02
C SER A 195 -32.66 10.45 41.40
N SER A 196 -32.77 11.69 41.78
CA SER A 196 -32.95 12.06 43.19
C SER A 196 -33.92 13.21 43.27
N VAL A 197 -35.09 12.85 43.70
CA VAL A 197 -36.11 13.70 44.30
C VAL A 197 -35.58 14.14 45.67
N HIS A 198 -35.47 15.42 45.91
CA HIS A 198 -36.03 16.10 47.10
C HIS A 198 -35.84 17.59 46.94
#